data_3178cb2d53fa2b6acb752963ba6df33d
#
_entry.id   3178cb2d53fa2b6acb752963ba6df33d
#
_cell.length_a   1.000
_cell.length_b   1.000
_cell.length_c   1.000
_cell.angle_alpha   90.00
_cell.angle_beta   90.00
_cell.angle_gamma   90.00
#
_symmetry.space_group_name_H-M   'P 1'
#
loop_
_entity.id
_entity.type
_entity.pdbx_description
1 polymer ?
#
loop_
_entity_poly.entity_id
_entity_poly.type
_entity_poly.pdbx_seq_one_letter_code
_entity_poly.pdbx_strand_id
1 'polypeptide(L)'
;MRTRHIIITMLAVLLCSCSDHDNEIPQTIRIISWGGIAADKADTLYSLARECGFDMHLGLYRAKESAVASMDAAARQGIDVIISFPQIKDSTETAVVQIKDHPALYAYHLKDEPDTSDFSWLADLSEKIKELDPSHPCYINLLPNWAWGVEEYSDKIESFEKRLEVPFYSFDNYPVIEEEGQIKVRHDWYRNLEEFSDMARSHGKPFWGFALAKAHSISDPWPDTVYPEPTLGHLRLQVFSNLLYGAQAIQYFNFTGIVAPLTCEKLPAFDLVKQVNSEVRAYSPVFAGCSVLGVWHVGDSIPCGTKPLETMPHKKVKSLQITGSGGVVALIENGSQTYLALQNRDCINPAILNISFTGKTVRHTLHGKLQHDSKPITLSPGNLAIFVL
;
A
#
# COMPACT_ATOMS: atom_id res chain seq x y z
N MET A 1 51.21 57.13 -13.41
CA MET A 1 50.63 55.80 -13.21
C MET A 1 49.39 55.93 -12.33
N ARG A 2 48.18 55.79 -12.89
CA ARG A 2 46.90 55.84 -12.15
C ARG A 2 46.33 54.44 -12.09
N THR A 3 46.31 53.87 -10.89
CA THR A 3 45.74 52.56 -10.62
C THR A 3 44.20 52.70 -10.51
N ARG A 4 43.45 52.05 -11.39
CA ARG A 4 42.00 51.98 -11.36
C ARG A 4 41.59 50.78 -10.51
N HIS A 5 40.89 51.01 -9.40
CA HIS A 5 40.23 49.96 -8.61
C HIS A 5 38.89 49.64 -9.28
N ILE A 6 38.73 48.38 -9.68
CA ILE A 6 37.48 47.82 -10.16
C ILE A 6 36.74 47.25 -8.90
N ILE A 7 35.62 47.86 -8.54
CA ILE A 7 34.71 47.32 -7.53
C ILE A 7 33.76 46.35 -8.24
N ILE A 8 33.93 45.07 -7.97
CA ILE A 8 32.97 44.03 -8.40
C ILE A 8 31.85 43.95 -7.36
N THR A 9 30.66 44.48 -7.71
CA THR A 9 29.46 44.33 -6.90
C THR A 9 28.86 42.95 -7.15
N MET A 10 29.00 42.05 -6.17
CA MET A 10 28.37 40.74 -6.20
C MET A 10 26.88 40.91 -5.90
N LEU A 11 26.04 40.77 -6.92
CA LEU A 11 24.58 40.74 -6.80
C LEU A 11 24.20 39.32 -6.33
N ALA A 12 23.88 39.17 -5.05
CA ALA A 12 23.32 37.96 -4.52
C ALA A 12 21.86 37.84 -4.99
N VAL A 13 21.61 36.99 -5.98
CA VAL A 13 20.25 36.59 -6.36
C VAL A 13 19.78 35.59 -5.32
N LEU A 14 18.90 36.03 -4.42
CA LEU A 14 18.09 35.15 -3.57
C LEU A 14 17.11 34.44 -4.50
N LEU A 15 17.42 33.22 -4.91
CA LEU A 15 16.45 32.30 -5.46
C LEU A 15 15.54 31.89 -4.31
N CYS A 16 14.36 32.50 -4.21
CA CYS A 16 13.23 31.96 -3.49
C CYS A 16 12.89 30.63 -4.20
N SER A 17 13.32 29.53 -3.66
CA SER A 17 12.84 28.20 -4.00
C SER A 17 11.43 28.11 -3.43
N CYS A 18 10.42 28.47 -4.24
CA CYS A 18 9.10 27.93 -4.05
C CYS A 18 9.23 26.43 -4.27
N SER A 19 9.10 25.66 -3.23
CA SER A 19 8.91 24.23 -3.33
C SER A 19 7.52 23.99 -3.93
N ASP A 20 7.43 23.97 -5.24
CA ASP A 20 6.34 23.27 -5.91
C ASP A 20 6.44 21.81 -5.42
N HIS A 21 5.47 21.38 -4.62
CA HIS A 21 5.18 19.98 -4.43
C HIS A 21 4.59 19.45 -5.74
N ASP A 22 5.40 19.50 -6.80
CA ASP A 22 5.16 18.74 -8.00
C ASP A 22 5.13 17.26 -7.58
N ASN A 23 4.10 16.55 -8.03
CA ASN A 23 3.90 15.12 -7.94
C ASN A 23 5.18 14.35 -8.35
N GLU A 24 6.19 14.33 -7.50
CA GLU A 24 7.33 13.45 -7.71
C GLU A 24 6.82 12.00 -7.64
N ILE A 25 6.91 11.32 -8.78
CA ILE A 25 6.61 9.89 -8.88
C ILE A 25 7.38 9.18 -7.76
N PRO A 26 6.70 8.47 -6.84
CA PRO A 26 7.38 7.82 -5.74
C PRO A 26 8.46 6.89 -6.28
N GLN A 27 9.69 7.06 -5.87
CA GLN A 27 10.79 6.19 -6.33
C GLN A 27 10.71 4.78 -5.73
N THR A 28 9.92 4.61 -4.66
CA THR A 28 9.73 3.33 -3.99
C THR A 28 8.28 3.20 -3.50
N ILE A 29 7.78 1.96 -3.46
CA ILE A 29 6.51 1.65 -2.79
C ILE A 29 6.67 1.93 -1.30
N ARG A 30 5.78 2.73 -0.71
CA ARG A 30 5.76 2.98 0.73
C ARG A 30 5.25 1.75 1.48
N ILE A 31 5.88 1.45 2.62
CA ILE A 31 5.50 0.31 3.47
C ILE A 31 5.17 0.83 4.86
N ILE A 32 3.94 0.57 5.30
CA ILE A 32 3.33 1.21 6.44
C ILE A 32 2.93 0.15 7.48
N SER A 33 3.28 0.36 8.74
CA SER A 33 2.76 -0.42 9.85
C SER A 33 1.57 0.30 10.51
N TRP A 34 0.56 -0.45 10.93
CA TRP A 34 -0.64 0.08 11.58
C TRP A 34 -0.63 -0.24 13.07
N GLY A 35 -0.75 0.77 13.92
CA GLY A 35 -0.97 0.63 15.36
C GLY A 35 0.11 -0.14 16.13
N GLY A 36 -0.08 -0.25 17.43
CA GLY A 36 0.74 -1.14 18.27
C GLY A 36 2.07 -0.56 18.77
N ILE A 37 2.40 0.71 18.50
CA ILE A 37 3.58 1.35 19.08
C ILE A 37 3.17 2.17 20.32
N ALA A 38 3.49 1.63 21.50
CA ALA A 38 3.27 2.32 22.76
C ALA A 38 4.35 3.39 23.00
N ALA A 39 3.95 4.57 23.48
CA ALA A 39 4.85 5.72 23.62
C ALA A 39 6.05 5.46 24.56
N ASP A 40 5.86 4.71 25.63
CA ASP A 40 6.91 4.35 26.58
C ASP A 40 7.93 3.32 26.06
N LYS A 41 7.64 2.67 24.94
CA LYS A 41 8.49 1.70 24.23
C LYS A 41 8.87 2.16 22.82
N ALA A 42 8.50 3.38 22.45
CA ALA A 42 8.54 3.86 21.08
C ALA A 42 9.93 3.75 20.44
N ASP A 43 11.02 4.09 21.14
CA ASP A 43 12.38 3.98 20.58
C ASP A 43 12.71 2.57 20.12
N THR A 44 12.44 1.57 20.97
CA THR A 44 12.70 0.17 20.63
C THR A 44 11.77 -0.33 19.53
N LEU A 45 10.47 0.00 19.61
CA LEU A 45 9.47 -0.47 18.65
C LEU A 45 9.69 0.15 17.27
N TYR A 46 10.06 1.43 17.16
CA TYR A 46 10.40 2.03 15.87
C TYR A 46 11.72 1.51 15.31
N SER A 47 12.72 1.20 16.15
CA SER A 47 13.93 0.51 15.68
C SER A 47 13.60 -0.85 15.06
N LEU A 48 12.70 -1.62 15.69
CA LEU A 48 12.23 -2.89 15.14
C LEU A 48 11.38 -2.71 13.87
N ALA A 49 10.53 -1.68 13.82
CA ALA A 49 9.78 -1.35 12.61
C ALA A 49 10.73 -1.03 11.45
N ARG A 50 11.76 -0.22 11.69
CA ARG A 50 12.80 0.08 10.70
C ARG A 50 13.56 -1.16 10.26
N GLU A 51 13.94 -2.04 11.18
CA GLU A 51 14.58 -3.32 10.88
C GLU A 51 13.69 -4.22 10.02
N CYS A 52 12.37 -4.20 10.27
CA CYS A 52 11.39 -4.96 9.49
C CYS A 52 11.13 -4.36 8.09
N GLY A 53 11.64 -3.17 7.80
CA GLY A 53 11.56 -2.51 6.49
C GLY A 53 10.38 -1.55 6.34
N PHE A 54 9.77 -1.09 7.42
CA PHE A 54 8.75 -0.05 7.38
C PHE A 54 9.36 1.34 7.20
N ASP A 55 8.69 2.18 6.40
CA ASP A 55 9.05 3.58 6.19
C ASP A 55 8.15 4.51 6.97
N MET A 56 6.95 4.05 7.28
CA MET A 56 5.89 4.84 7.85
C MET A 56 5.10 4.03 8.88
N HIS A 57 4.52 4.74 9.83
CA HIS A 57 3.66 4.15 10.86
C HIS A 57 2.37 4.93 11.01
N LEU A 58 1.22 4.24 11.10
CA LEU A 58 -0.03 4.84 11.51
C LEU A 58 -0.22 4.65 13.02
N GLY A 59 -0.11 5.75 13.77
CA GLY A 59 -0.20 5.78 15.22
C GLY A 59 -1.54 6.30 15.73
N LEU A 60 -2.22 5.51 16.55
CA LEU A 60 -3.48 5.86 17.21
C LEU A 60 -3.22 6.06 18.71
N TYR A 61 -3.32 7.29 19.20
CA TYR A 61 -3.02 7.62 20.59
C TYR A 61 -4.24 8.20 21.30
N ARG A 62 -4.32 7.95 22.63
CA ARG A 62 -5.38 8.48 23.48
C ARG A 62 -5.09 9.89 24.02
N ALA A 63 -3.83 10.32 23.94
CA ALA A 63 -3.38 11.62 24.44
C ALA A 63 -2.32 12.20 23.50
N LYS A 64 -2.34 13.51 23.34
CA LYS A 64 -1.39 14.27 22.51
C LYS A 64 0.07 14.04 22.96
N GLU A 65 0.33 14.03 24.26
CA GLU A 65 1.67 13.84 24.81
C GLU A 65 2.27 12.51 24.38
N SER A 66 1.47 11.44 24.39
CA SER A 66 1.86 10.13 23.88
C SER A 66 2.09 10.13 22.37
N ALA A 67 1.27 10.87 21.64
CA ALA A 67 1.41 11.02 20.18
C ALA A 67 2.74 11.72 19.83
N VAL A 68 3.03 12.86 20.48
CA VAL A 68 4.26 13.62 20.26
C VAL A 68 5.50 12.81 20.66
N ALA A 69 5.50 12.17 21.83
CA ALA A 69 6.60 11.32 22.26
C ALA A 69 6.88 10.17 21.28
N SER A 70 5.82 9.60 20.70
CA SER A 70 5.94 8.58 19.65
C SER A 70 6.50 9.14 18.35
N MET A 71 6.05 10.32 17.92
CA MET A 71 6.59 11.00 16.73
C MET A 71 8.06 11.36 16.89
N ASP A 72 8.49 11.82 18.08
CA ASP A 72 9.91 12.07 18.40
C ASP A 72 10.77 10.81 18.23
N ALA A 73 10.27 9.67 18.70
CA ALA A 73 10.96 8.39 18.53
C ALA A 73 11.01 7.93 17.06
N ALA A 74 9.91 8.13 16.32
CA ALA A 74 9.84 7.84 14.89
C ALA A 74 10.85 8.68 14.10
N ALA A 75 10.94 9.99 14.38
CA ALA A 75 11.91 10.89 13.77
C ALA A 75 13.35 10.41 13.94
N ARG A 76 13.70 9.92 15.12
CA ARG A 76 15.04 9.35 15.39
C ARG A 76 15.37 8.13 14.54
N GLN A 77 14.36 7.40 14.06
CA GLN A 77 14.52 6.23 13.19
C GLN A 77 14.27 6.54 11.70
N GLY A 78 13.96 7.79 11.35
CA GLY A 78 13.60 8.17 9.97
C GLY A 78 12.34 7.47 9.48
N ILE A 79 11.34 7.34 10.35
CA ILE A 79 10.01 6.78 10.05
C ILE A 79 8.99 7.92 10.09
N ASP A 80 8.24 8.07 9.00
CA ASP A 80 7.14 9.02 8.90
C ASP A 80 5.91 8.51 9.69
N VAL A 81 5.09 9.41 10.19
CA VAL A 81 3.92 9.05 11.02
C VAL A 81 2.64 9.64 10.47
N ILE A 82 1.66 8.78 10.26
CA ILE A 82 0.25 9.16 10.13
C ILE A 82 -0.32 9.14 11.54
N ILE A 83 -0.80 10.28 12.04
CA ILE A 83 -1.09 10.45 13.47
C ILE A 83 -2.58 10.63 13.75
N SER A 84 -3.08 10.02 14.82
CA SER A 84 -4.41 10.25 15.37
C SER A 84 -4.39 10.36 16.88
N PHE A 85 -5.04 11.38 17.41
CA PHE A 85 -5.40 11.54 18.82
C PHE A 85 -6.63 12.45 18.93
N PRO A 86 -7.41 12.40 20.04
CA PRO A 86 -8.72 13.04 20.13
C PRO A 86 -8.74 14.53 19.77
N GLN A 87 -7.72 15.29 20.19
CA GLN A 87 -7.68 16.73 19.99
C GLN A 87 -7.59 17.15 18.50
N ILE A 88 -7.18 16.25 17.58
CA ILE A 88 -7.26 16.53 16.13
C ILE A 88 -8.72 16.82 15.72
N LYS A 89 -9.69 16.18 16.37
CA LYS A 89 -11.12 16.39 16.13
C LYS A 89 -11.73 17.42 17.08
N ASP A 90 -11.41 17.33 18.36
CA ASP A 90 -12.09 18.10 19.43
C ASP A 90 -11.54 19.53 19.56
N SER A 91 -10.28 19.77 19.16
CA SER A 91 -9.57 21.04 19.30
C SER A 91 -8.59 21.23 18.14
N THR A 92 -9.08 21.05 16.92
CA THR A 92 -8.31 20.96 15.68
C THR A 92 -7.25 22.03 15.52
N GLU A 93 -7.63 23.31 15.66
CA GLU A 93 -6.70 24.43 15.49
C GLU A 93 -5.49 24.31 16.42
N THR A 94 -5.74 24.11 17.72
CA THR A 94 -4.67 23.96 18.70
C THR A 94 -3.81 22.73 18.45
N ALA A 95 -4.43 21.59 18.09
CA ALA A 95 -3.74 20.35 17.85
C ALA A 95 -2.83 20.45 16.62
N VAL A 96 -3.36 20.93 15.49
CA VAL A 96 -2.63 21.04 14.23
C VAL A 96 -1.46 22.02 14.34
N VAL A 97 -1.69 23.21 14.89
CA VAL A 97 -0.63 24.23 15.06
C VAL A 97 0.54 23.71 15.90
N GLN A 98 0.27 22.83 16.86
CA GLN A 98 1.31 22.28 17.74
C GLN A 98 2.16 21.18 17.11
N ILE A 99 1.67 20.49 16.08
CA ILE A 99 2.37 19.32 15.51
C ILE A 99 2.72 19.46 14.02
N LYS A 100 2.16 20.43 13.30
CA LYS A 100 2.35 20.56 11.84
C LYS A 100 3.81 20.69 11.39
N ASP A 101 4.66 21.25 12.23
CA ASP A 101 6.09 21.42 11.94
C ASP A 101 6.95 20.24 12.44
N HIS A 102 6.32 19.15 12.90
CA HIS A 102 7.05 18.01 13.44
C HIS A 102 7.68 17.17 12.30
N PRO A 103 9.01 16.88 12.36
CA PRO A 103 9.73 16.25 11.23
C PRO A 103 9.27 14.84 10.85
N ALA A 104 8.55 14.15 11.73
CA ALA A 104 7.99 12.84 11.42
C ALA A 104 6.53 12.90 10.96
N LEU A 105 5.87 14.05 10.97
CA LEU A 105 4.49 14.13 10.55
C LEU A 105 4.38 13.92 9.04
N TYR A 106 3.56 12.95 8.63
CA TYR A 106 3.22 12.73 7.22
C TYR A 106 1.76 13.09 6.93
N ALA A 107 0.83 12.66 7.78
CA ALA A 107 -0.60 12.87 7.57
C ALA A 107 -1.39 12.84 8.88
N TYR A 108 -2.61 13.38 8.83
CA TYR A 108 -3.60 13.34 9.92
C TYR A 108 -4.61 12.23 9.65
N HIS A 109 -4.66 11.20 10.51
CA HIS A 109 -5.70 10.18 10.42
C HIS A 109 -7.00 10.68 11.04
N LEU A 110 -8.03 10.80 10.21
CA LEU A 110 -9.33 11.36 10.62
C LEU A 110 -10.27 10.28 11.15
N LYS A 111 -10.46 9.22 10.39
CA LYS A 111 -11.34 8.12 10.77
C LYS A 111 -10.94 6.83 10.05
N ASP A 112 -11.06 5.74 10.78
CA ASP A 112 -11.04 4.39 10.26
C ASP A 112 -12.47 3.96 9.93
N GLU A 113 -12.65 3.36 8.77
CA GLU A 113 -13.91 2.75 8.31
C GLU A 113 -15.15 3.66 8.51
N PRO A 114 -15.18 4.88 7.92
CA PRO A 114 -16.34 5.76 8.05
C PRO A 114 -17.57 5.17 7.34
N ASP A 115 -18.77 5.44 7.87
CA ASP A 115 -19.99 5.27 7.11
C ASP A 115 -20.29 6.52 6.27
N THR A 116 -21.17 6.40 5.29
CA THR A 116 -21.58 7.52 4.41
C THR A 116 -22.12 8.72 5.16
N SER A 117 -22.75 8.51 6.33
CA SER A 117 -23.18 9.57 7.24
C SER A 117 -22.02 10.41 7.83
N ASP A 118 -20.81 9.86 7.83
CA ASP A 118 -19.63 10.56 8.32
C ASP A 118 -19.02 11.54 7.30
N PHE A 119 -19.30 11.38 6.02
CA PHE A 119 -18.60 12.08 4.96
C PHE A 119 -18.72 13.61 5.06
N SER A 120 -19.85 14.13 5.52
CA SER A 120 -20.04 15.58 5.62
C SER A 120 -19.10 16.21 6.65
N TRP A 121 -19.09 15.68 7.89
CA TRP A 121 -18.24 16.25 8.93
C TRP A 121 -16.74 15.96 8.70
N LEU A 122 -16.42 14.84 8.03
CA LEU A 122 -15.05 14.54 7.62
C LEU A 122 -14.55 15.53 6.56
N ALA A 123 -15.41 15.95 5.62
CA ALA A 123 -15.08 16.97 4.65
C ALA A 123 -14.78 18.32 5.34
N ASP A 124 -15.67 18.75 6.24
CA ASP A 124 -15.50 20.00 7.00
C ASP A 124 -14.20 19.97 7.84
N LEU A 125 -13.91 18.83 8.48
CA LEU A 125 -12.68 18.66 9.27
C LEU A 125 -11.42 18.65 8.38
N SER A 126 -11.47 17.96 7.25
CA SER A 126 -10.36 17.89 6.30
C SER A 126 -10.04 19.28 5.71
N GLU A 127 -11.06 20.04 5.32
CA GLU A 127 -10.90 21.42 4.84
C GLU A 127 -10.26 22.31 5.91
N LYS A 128 -10.76 22.25 7.13
CA LYS A 128 -10.17 22.99 8.27
C LYS A 128 -8.71 22.64 8.53
N ILE A 129 -8.34 21.35 8.46
CA ILE A 129 -6.94 20.95 8.62
C ILE A 129 -6.11 21.48 7.46
N LYS A 130 -6.57 21.39 6.21
CA LYS A 130 -5.89 21.89 5.01
C LYS A 130 -5.64 23.40 5.07
N GLU A 131 -6.56 24.19 5.66
CA GLU A 131 -6.36 25.61 5.89
C GLU A 131 -5.25 25.89 6.93
N LEU A 132 -5.12 25.07 7.97
CA LEU A 132 -4.14 25.23 9.05
C LEU A 132 -2.77 24.66 8.68
N ASP A 133 -2.77 23.61 7.86
CA ASP A 133 -1.59 22.88 7.40
C ASP A 133 -1.79 22.34 5.98
N PRO A 134 -1.48 23.12 4.96
CA PRO A 134 -1.59 22.69 3.57
C PRO A 134 -0.52 21.67 3.14
N SER A 135 0.48 21.41 3.99
CA SER A 135 1.63 20.56 3.67
C SER A 135 1.38 19.08 3.95
N HIS A 136 0.49 18.76 4.89
CA HIS A 136 0.24 17.38 5.31
C HIS A 136 -1.20 16.96 5.00
N PRO A 137 -1.40 15.84 4.29
CA PRO A 137 -2.73 15.40 3.90
C PRO A 137 -3.53 14.81 5.07
N CYS A 138 -4.85 14.75 4.86
CA CYS A 138 -5.73 13.93 5.68
C CYS A 138 -5.77 12.49 5.14
N TYR A 139 -5.78 11.53 6.06
CA TYR A 139 -5.88 10.10 5.79
C TYR A 139 -7.19 9.54 6.33
N ILE A 140 -7.89 8.81 5.49
CA ILE A 140 -9.12 8.08 5.81
C ILE A 140 -9.00 6.69 5.21
N ASN A 141 -9.30 5.64 5.99
CA ASN A 141 -9.34 4.27 5.52
C ASN A 141 -10.80 3.87 5.29
N LEU A 142 -11.12 3.35 4.11
CA LEU A 142 -12.47 2.97 3.72
C LEU A 142 -12.72 1.48 3.99
N LEU A 143 -13.99 1.15 4.26
CA LEU A 143 -14.47 -0.22 4.43
C LEU A 143 -14.31 -1.04 3.15
N PRO A 144 -14.15 -2.37 3.27
CA PRO A 144 -14.22 -3.28 2.13
C PRO A 144 -15.64 -3.43 1.58
N ASN A 145 -15.75 -3.97 0.36
CA ASN A 145 -17.04 -4.14 -0.32
C ASN A 145 -18.03 -5.04 0.46
N TRP A 146 -17.56 -6.11 1.09
CA TRP A 146 -18.42 -7.02 1.86
C TRP A 146 -19.02 -6.36 3.12
N ALA A 147 -18.35 -5.35 3.68
CA ALA A 147 -18.84 -4.63 4.87
C ALA A 147 -19.81 -3.50 4.49
N TRP A 148 -19.61 -2.87 3.32
CA TRP A 148 -20.48 -1.78 2.86
C TRP A 148 -21.65 -2.23 1.97
N GLY A 149 -21.69 -3.52 1.60
CA GLY A 149 -22.64 -4.07 0.62
C GLY A 149 -22.04 -4.05 -0.78
N VAL A 150 -21.85 -5.25 -1.33
CA VAL A 150 -21.12 -5.46 -2.58
C VAL A 150 -21.74 -4.74 -3.78
N GLU A 151 -23.08 -4.66 -3.82
CA GLU A 151 -23.78 -4.03 -4.95
C GLU A 151 -23.80 -2.50 -4.88
N GLU A 152 -23.79 -1.91 -3.69
CA GLU A 152 -23.77 -0.46 -3.46
C GLU A 152 -22.37 0.11 -3.31
N TYR A 153 -21.34 -0.73 -3.33
CA TYR A 153 -19.98 -0.33 -3.00
C TYR A 153 -19.44 0.80 -3.89
N SER A 154 -19.59 0.64 -5.20
CA SER A 154 -19.13 1.64 -6.17
C SER A 154 -19.81 3.00 -5.96
N ASP A 155 -21.11 3.02 -5.65
CA ASP A 155 -21.85 4.27 -5.38
C ASP A 155 -21.35 4.96 -4.10
N LYS A 156 -20.99 4.17 -3.08
CA LYS A 156 -20.47 4.69 -1.81
C LYS A 156 -19.08 5.29 -1.96
N ILE A 157 -18.16 4.61 -2.65
CA ILE A 157 -16.83 5.19 -2.92
C ILE A 157 -16.90 6.41 -3.84
N GLU A 158 -17.80 6.44 -4.82
CA GLU A 158 -18.05 7.61 -5.65
C GLU A 158 -18.65 8.77 -4.83
N SER A 159 -19.52 8.48 -3.85
CA SER A 159 -20.04 9.48 -2.91
C SER A 159 -18.95 10.02 -2.00
N PHE A 160 -17.98 9.19 -1.58
CA PHE A 160 -16.80 9.63 -0.84
C PHE A 160 -15.96 10.61 -1.66
N GLU A 161 -15.63 10.25 -2.90
CA GLU A 161 -14.82 11.09 -3.79
C GLU A 161 -15.46 12.46 -4.06
N LYS A 162 -16.77 12.51 -4.22
CA LYS A 162 -17.51 13.76 -4.43
C LYS A 162 -17.54 14.68 -3.20
N ARG A 163 -17.33 14.12 -2.02
CA ARG A 163 -17.44 14.87 -0.76
C ARG A 163 -16.10 15.26 -0.17
N LEU A 164 -15.08 14.41 -0.33
CA LEU A 164 -13.78 14.58 0.30
C LEU A 164 -12.65 14.70 -0.72
N GLU A 165 -11.95 15.81 -0.69
CA GLU A 165 -10.73 15.99 -1.47
C GLU A 165 -9.57 15.32 -0.74
N VAL A 166 -9.27 14.05 -1.10
CA VAL A 166 -8.11 13.32 -0.58
C VAL A 166 -7.08 13.11 -1.71
N PRO A 167 -5.76 13.14 -1.41
CA PRO A 167 -4.72 12.97 -2.43
C PRO A 167 -4.50 11.51 -2.84
N PHE A 168 -4.99 10.57 -2.06
CA PHE A 168 -4.92 9.13 -2.29
C PHE A 168 -6.10 8.44 -1.60
N TYR A 169 -6.40 7.23 -2.05
CA TYR A 169 -7.41 6.38 -1.42
C TYR A 169 -6.77 5.29 -0.58
N SER A 170 -7.43 4.88 0.49
CA SER A 170 -7.03 3.73 1.31
C SER A 170 -8.24 2.88 1.63
N PHE A 171 -8.08 1.58 1.56
CA PHE A 171 -9.09 0.62 2.02
C PHE A 171 -8.41 -0.63 2.55
N ASP A 172 -9.07 -1.31 3.46
CA ASP A 172 -8.63 -2.62 3.92
C ASP A 172 -9.60 -3.71 3.48
N ASN A 173 -9.02 -4.83 3.07
CA ASN A 173 -9.72 -6.08 2.83
C ASN A 173 -8.73 -7.23 2.99
N TYR A 174 -9.04 -8.17 3.85
CA TYR A 174 -8.17 -9.29 4.19
C TYR A 174 -8.71 -10.57 3.56
N PRO A 175 -8.07 -11.06 2.47
CA PRO A 175 -8.66 -12.14 1.67
C PRO A 175 -8.51 -13.53 2.27
N VAL A 176 -7.47 -13.78 3.08
CA VAL A 176 -7.16 -15.12 3.56
C VAL A 176 -7.92 -15.39 4.85
N ILE A 177 -8.86 -16.31 4.78
CA ILE A 177 -9.73 -16.69 5.89
C ILE A 177 -9.65 -18.20 6.14
N GLU A 178 -9.98 -18.63 7.36
CA GLU A 178 -10.19 -20.02 7.69
C GLU A 178 -11.70 -20.29 7.82
N GLU A 179 -12.19 -21.23 7.05
CA GLU A 179 -13.59 -21.65 7.06
C GLU A 179 -13.65 -23.16 7.08
N GLU A 180 -14.34 -23.74 8.06
CA GLU A 180 -14.42 -25.20 8.27
C GLU A 180 -13.06 -25.90 8.36
N GLY A 181 -12.08 -25.25 8.97
CA GLY A 181 -10.70 -25.75 9.09
C GLY A 181 -9.88 -25.72 7.79
N GLN A 182 -10.37 -25.03 6.76
CA GLN A 182 -9.67 -24.89 5.49
C GLN A 182 -9.32 -23.42 5.21
N ILE A 183 -8.13 -23.18 4.69
CA ILE A 183 -7.73 -21.85 4.26
C ILE A 183 -8.35 -21.56 2.90
N LYS A 184 -9.05 -20.44 2.81
CA LYS A 184 -9.71 -19.97 1.59
C LYS A 184 -9.32 -18.53 1.30
N VAL A 185 -9.42 -18.14 0.02
CA VAL A 185 -9.37 -16.74 -0.41
C VAL A 185 -10.81 -16.27 -0.60
N ARG A 186 -11.19 -15.17 0.04
CA ARG A 186 -12.53 -14.58 -0.09
C ARG A 186 -12.89 -14.38 -1.56
N HIS A 187 -14.10 -14.80 -1.93
CA HIS A 187 -14.54 -14.81 -3.33
C HIS A 187 -14.72 -13.41 -3.93
N ASP A 188 -14.99 -12.40 -3.11
CA ASP A 188 -15.24 -11.01 -3.46
C ASP A 188 -14.01 -10.11 -3.41
N TRP A 189 -12.87 -10.62 -2.92
CA TRP A 189 -11.66 -9.81 -2.72
C TRP A 189 -11.10 -9.22 -4.02
N TYR A 190 -10.99 -10.02 -5.07
CA TYR A 190 -10.51 -9.53 -6.37
C TYR A 190 -11.49 -8.54 -7.03
N ARG A 191 -12.80 -8.73 -6.82
CA ARG A 191 -13.81 -7.74 -7.23
C ARG A 191 -13.56 -6.39 -6.53
N ASN A 192 -13.27 -6.41 -5.24
CA ASN A 192 -12.97 -5.19 -4.49
C ASN A 192 -11.71 -4.49 -5.01
N LEU A 193 -10.65 -5.25 -5.33
CA LEU A 193 -9.44 -4.69 -5.95
C LEU A 193 -9.74 -4.08 -7.32
N GLU A 194 -10.55 -4.71 -8.16
CA GLU A 194 -10.96 -4.21 -9.46
C GLU A 194 -11.73 -2.88 -9.32
N GLU A 195 -12.76 -2.85 -8.47
CA GLU A 195 -13.59 -1.65 -8.20
C GLU A 195 -12.75 -0.48 -7.70
N PHE A 196 -11.85 -0.74 -6.74
CA PHE A 196 -11.01 0.29 -6.13
C PHE A 196 -9.92 0.81 -7.10
N SER A 197 -9.30 -0.09 -7.83
CA SER A 197 -8.30 0.25 -8.86
C SER A 197 -8.93 1.04 -10.02
N ASP A 198 -10.13 0.66 -10.47
CA ASP A 198 -10.85 1.37 -11.52
C ASP A 198 -11.23 2.79 -11.06
N MET A 199 -11.72 2.97 -9.83
CA MET A 199 -12.00 4.27 -9.24
C MET A 199 -10.71 5.11 -9.14
N ALA A 200 -9.64 4.58 -8.58
CA ALA A 200 -8.38 5.29 -8.43
C ALA A 200 -7.83 5.80 -9.77
N ARG A 201 -7.88 4.95 -10.81
CA ARG A 201 -7.48 5.33 -12.17
C ARG A 201 -8.39 6.39 -12.79
N SER A 202 -9.71 6.29 -12.62
CA SER A 202 -10.67 7.25 -13.20
C SER A 202 -10.49 8.66 -12.64
N HIS A 203 -10.06 8.77 -11.39
CA HIS A 203 -9.79 10.05 -10.71
C HIS A 203 -8.31 10.46 -10.74
N GLY A 204 -7.43 9.66 -11.33
CA GLY A 204 -6.00 9.96 -11.42
C GLY A 204 -5.29 10.02 -10.07
N LYS A 205 -5.80 9.31 -9.06
CA LYS A 205 -5.25 9.26 -7.70
C LYS A 205 -4.67 7.90 -7.38
N PRO A 206 -3.57 7.80 -6.62
CA PRO A 206 -3.06 6.53 -6.15
C PRO A 206 -3.96 5.91 -5.08
N PHE A 207 -3.90 4.60 -4.92
CA PHE A 207 -4.49 3.94 -3.76
C PHE A 207 -3.46 3.16 -2.94
N TRP A 208 -3.78 2.92 -1.68
CA TRP A 208 -3.01 2.18 -0.70
C TRP A 208 -3.80 0.95 -0.26
N GLY A 209 -3.19 -0.22 -0.37
CA GLY A 209 -3.84 -1.48 -0.02
C GLY A 209 -3.27 -2.08 1.26
N PHE A 210 -4.07 -2.91 1.92
CA PHE A 210 -3.67 -3.60 3.14
C PHE A 210 -3.23 -5.04 2.91
N ALA A 211 -2.39 -5.52 3.83
CA ALA A 211 -2.09 -6.92 4.05
C ALA A 211 -2.23 -7.25 5.54
N LEU A 212 -2.82 -8.39 5.86
CA LEU A 212 -2.99 -8.85 7.22
C LEU A 212 -1.76 -9.59 7.71
N ALA A 213 -1.18 -9.12 8.82
CA ALA A 213 0.00 -9.73 9.47
C ALA A 213 -0.28 -10.23 10.89
N LYS A 214 -1.56 -10.46 11.22
CA LYS A 214 -2.00 -10.89 12.56
C LYS A 214 -3.19 -11.82 12.48
N ALA A 215 -3.10 -12.97 13.13
CA ALA A 215 -4.26 -13.82 13.35
C ALA A 215 -5.25 -13.17 14.31
N HIS A 216 -6.51 -13.22 13.97
CA HIS A 216 -7.61 -12.77 14.82
C HIS A 216 -8.95 -13.27 14.29
N SER A 217 -10.00 -13.07 15.06
CA SER A 217 -11.37 -13.32 14.65
C SER A 217 -12.20 -12.06 14.76
N ILE A 218 -13.17 -11.91 13.88
CA ILE A 218 -14.20 -10.89 13.96
C ILE A 218 -15.57 -11.57 14.05
N SER A 219 -16.51 -10.91 14.71
CA SER A 219 -17.91 -11.34 14.85
C SER A 219 -18.78 -10.08 14.95
N ASP A 220 -20.04 -10.24 15.29
CA ASP A 220 -21.03 -9.15 15.37
C ASP A 220 -20.43 -7.73 15.57
N PRO A 221 -20.79 -6.74 14.72
CA PRO A 221 -21.83 -6.77 13.68
C PRO A 221 -21.42 -7.41 12.35
N TRP A 222 -20.19 -7.90 12.23
CA TRP A 222 -19.65 -8.52 11.03
C TRP A 222 -19.94 -10.03 11.01
N PRO A 223 -19.94 -10.68 9.83
CA PRO A 223 -20.00 -12.14 9.74
C PRO A 223 -18.84 -12.77 10.49
N ASP A 224 -19.10 -13.85 11.23
CA ASP A 224 -18.05 -14.61 11.91
C ASP A 224 -16.96 -15.01 10.93
N THR A 225 -15.75 -14.51 11.16
CA THR A 225 -14.61 -14.74 10.29
C THR A 225 -13.36 -15.00 11.12
N VAL A 226 -12.64 -16.05 10.78
CA VAL A 226 -11.34 -16.38 11.37
C VAL A 226 -10.24 -16.04 10.37
N TYR A 227 -9.30 -15.20 10.79
CA TYR A 227 -8.09 -14.91 10.04
C TYR A 227 -6.94 -15.73 10.64
N PRO A 228 -6.32 -16.61 9.84
CA PRO A 228 -5.27 -17.51 10.33
C PRO A 228 -3.94 -16.79 10.58
N GLU A 229 -3.02 -17.46 11.26
CA GLU A 229 -1.63 -17.02 11.34
C GLU A 229 -1.05 -16.83 9.93
N PRO A 230 -0.39 -15.69 9.65
CA PRO A 230 0.12 -15.40 8.32
C PRO A 230 1.27 -16.35 7.96
N THR A 231 1.22 -16.86 6.73
CA THR A 231 2.35 -17.56 6.09
C THR A 231 2.98 -16.65 5.03
N LEU A 232 4.14 -17.02 4.52
CA LEU A 232 4.78 -16.29 3.43
C LEU A 232 3.88 -16.22 2.18
N GLY A 233 3.16 -17.32 1.87
CA GLY A 233 2.20 -17.34 0.75
C GLY A 233 1.01 -16.43 0.98
N HIS A 234 0.49 -16.36 2.20
CA HIS A 234 -0.61 -15.43 2.57
C HIS A 234 -0.20 -13.97 2.38
N LEU A 235 0.99 -13.59 2.87
CA LEU A 235 1.50 -12.23 2.76
C LEU A 235 1.79 -11.85 1.30
N ARG A 236 2.46 -12.73 0.54
CA ARG A 236 2.75 -12.51 -0.88
C ARG A 236 1.49 -12.37 -1.71
N LEU A 237 0.48 -13.22 -1.48
CA LEU A 237 -0.79 -13.10 -2.18
C LEU A 237 -1.37 -11.70 -2.02
N GLN A 238 -1.51 -11.23 -0.80
CA GLN A 238 -2.09 -9.92 -0.48
C GLN A 238 -1.28 -8.77 -1.05
N VAL A 239 0.02 -8.75 -0.75
CA VAL A 239 0.92 -7.66 -1.13
C VAL A 239 1.06 -7.54 -2.65
N PHE A 240 1.33 -8.66 -3.32
CA PHE A 240 1.57 -8.60 -4.76
C PHE A 240 0.30 -8.41 -5.57
N SER A 241 -0.86 -8.92 -5.13
CA SER A 241 -2.11 -8.57 -5.80
C SER A 241 -2.41 -7.07 -5.71
N ASN A 242 -2.24 -6.45 -4.54
CA ASN A 242 -2.37 -4.99 -4.41
C ASN A 242 -1.47 -4.26 -5.41
N LEU A 243 -0.18 -4.66 -5.53
CA LEU A 243 0.75 -4.05 -6.46
C LEU A 243 0.37 -4.27 -7.93
N LEU A 244 -0.11 -5.46 -8.30
CA LEU A 244 -0.58 -5.75 -9.66
C LEU A 244 -1.79 -4.90 -10.05
N TYR A 245 -2.63 -4.54 -9.09
CA TYR A 245 -3.75 -3.62 -9.28
C TYR A 245 -3.37 -2.14 -9.21
N GLY A 246 -2.09 -1.83 -8.90
CA GLY A 246 -1.54 -0.47 -8.96
C GLY A 246 -1.41 0.25 -7.62
N ALA A 247 -1.51 -0.47 -6.50
CA ALA A 247 -1.28 0.14 -5.18
C ALA A 247 0.09 0.80 -5.10
N GLN A 248 0.15 2.01 -4.55
CA GLN A 248 1.37 2.80 -4.38
C GLN A 248 1.91 2.77 -2.94
N ALA A 249 1.17 2.19 -2.03
CA ALA A 249 1.64 1.85 -0.69
C ALA A 249 1.00 0.53 -0.22
N ILE A 250 1.73 -0.17 0.64
CA ILE A 250 1.27 -1.39 1.32
C ILE A 250 1.22 -1.12 2.82
N GLN A 251 0.08 -1.38 3.41
CA GLN A 251 -0.17 -1.20 4.83
C GLN A 251 -0.35 -2.57 5.51
N TYR A 252 0.24 -2.76 6.68
CA TYR A 252 0.09 -4.01 7.42
C TYR A 252 -0.76 -3.84 8.66
N PHE A 253 -1.91 -4.50 8.69
CA PHE A 253 -2.70 -4.67 9.90
C PHE A 253 -2.28 -5.97 10.59
N ASN A 254 -1.69 -5.92 11.79
CA ASN A 254 -1.16 -4.73 12.40
C ASN A 254 0.21 -5.04 13.03
N PHE A 255 0.91 -4.03 13.50
CA PHE A 255 2.25 -4.17 14.06
C PHE A 255 2.30 -5.07 15.31
N THR A 256 1.19 -5.20 16.08
CA THR A 256 1.13 -6.11 17.24
C THR A 256 1.14 -7.59 16.88
N GLY A 257 0.91 -7.96 15.62
CA GLY A 257 1.11 -9.31 15.09
C GLY A 257 2.56 -9.58 14.66
N ILE A 258 3.37 -8.54 14.57
CA ILE A 258 4.77 -8.57 14.10
C ILE A 258 5.74 -8.45 15.27
N VAL A 259 5.45 -7.57 16.23
CA VAL A 259 6.22 -7.33 17.44
C VAL A 259 5.28 -7.25 18.64
N ALA A 260 5.59 -7.92 19.72
CA ALA A 260 4.85 -7.82 20.97
C ALA A 260 5.04 -6.43 21.61
N PRO A 261 3.96 -5.62 21.77
CA PRO A 261 4.10 -4.20 22.12
C PRO A 261 4.61 -3.97 23.56
N LEU A 262 4.42 -4.93 24.46
CA LEU A 262 4.83 -4.81 25.86
C LEU A 262 6.27 -5.30 26.10
N THR A 263 6.68 -6.38 25.45
CA THR A 263 8.01 -7.01 25.63
C THR A 263 9.00 -6.61 24.55
N CYS A 264 8.53 -6.03 23.43
CA CYS A 264 9.32 -5.74 22.24
C CYS A 264 9.94 -7.00 21.59
N GLU A 265 9.36 -8.17 21.84
CA GLU A 265 9.81 -9.42 21.23
C GLU A 265 9.30 -9.53 19.79
N LYS A 266 10.16 -10.03 18.89
CA LYS A 266 9.78 -10.37 17.52
C LYS A 266 8.87 -11.60 17.55
N LEU A 267 7.70 -11.47 16.92
CA LEU A 267 6.75 -12.56 16.75
C LEU A 267 7.04 -13.36 15.46
N PRO A 268 6.46 -14.56 15.26
CA PRO A 268 6.74 -15.39 14.08
C PRO A 268 6.55 -14.69 12.73
N ALA A 269 5.61 -13.73 12.64
CA ALA A 269 5.37 -12.95 11.42
C ALA A 269 6.49 -11.94 11.11
N PHE A 270 7.39 -11.60 12.05
CA PHE A 270 8.42 -10.58 11.85
C PHE A 270 9.31 -10.85 10.64
N ASP A 271 9.90 -12.05 10.59
CA ASP A 271 10.83 -12.41 9.51
C ASP A 271 10.10 -12.61 8.17
N LEU A 272 8.84 -13.07 8.20
CA LEU A 272 8.00 -13.20 7.00
C LEU A 272 7.69 -11.83 6.40
N VAL A 273 7.25 -10.87 7.22
CA VAL A 273 6.97 -9.49 6.79
C VAL A 273 8.25 -8.81 6.31
N LYS A 274 9.36 -8.94 7.03
CA LYS A 274 10.67 -8.41 6.64
C LYS A 274 11.11 -8.94 5.27
N GLN A 275 10.91 -10.24 5.02
CA GLN A 275 11.20 -10.83 3.71
C GLN A 275 10.33 -10.23 2.61
N VAL A 276 8.99 -10.17 2.80
CA VAL A 276 8.08 -9.62 1.78
C VAL A 276 8.36 -8.13 1.54
N ASN A 277 8.66 -7.36 2.59
CA ASN A 277 9.06 -5.96 2.44
C ASN A 277 10.34 -5.81 1.59
N SER A 278 11.33 -6.68 1.80
CA SER A 278 12.54 -6.73 0.96
C SER A 278 12.21 -7.06 -0.51
N GLU A 279 11.27 -7.98 -0.76
CA GLU A 279 10.80 -8.32 -2.09
C GLU A 279 10.07 -7.11 -2.76
N VAL A 280 9.22 -6.39 -2.01
CA VAL A 280 8.59 -5.14 -2.47
C VAL A 280 9.63 -4.10 -2.87
N ARG A 281 10.69 -3.93 -2.06
CA ARG A 281 11.79 -3.00 -2.39
C ARG A 281 12.50 -3.39 -3.70
N ALA A 282 12.77 -4.67 -3.89
CA ALA A 282 13.41 -5.16 -5.11
C ALA A 282 12.53 -4.95 -6.35
N TYR A 283 11.20 -5.00 -6.20
CA TYR A 283 10.26 -4.78 -7.29
C TYR A 283 9.76 -3.32 -7.40
N SER A 284 10.09 -2.44 -6.49
CA SER A 284 9.71 -1.02 -6.55
C SER A 284 10.01 -0.34 -7.89
N PRO A 285 11.13 -0.62 -8.59
CA PRO A 285 11.36 -0.04 -9.93
C PRO A 285 10.33 -0.42 -11.00
N VAL A 286 9.51 -1.45 -10.74
CA VAL A 286 8.42 -1.86 -11.64
C VAL A 286 7.12 -1.18 -11.23
N PHE A 287 6.84 -1.12 -9.92
CA PHE A 287 5.52 -0.76 -9.40
C PHE A 287 5.39 0.70 -8.92
N ALA A 288 6.48 1.32 -8.44
CA ALA A 288 6.39 2.68 -7.93
C ALA A 288 6.15 3.70 -9.06
N GLY A 289 5.06 4.45 -8.95
CA GLY A 289 4.64 5.43 -9.96
C GLY A 289 4.21 4.83 -11.30
N CYS A 290 3.91 3.53 -11.35
CA CYS A 290 3.52 2.86 -12.60
C CYS A 290 2.08 3.19 -13.02
N SER A 291 1.84 2.98 -14.32
CA SER A 291 0.50 2.93 -14.90
C SER A 291 0.11 1.47 -15.17
N VAL A 292 -0.96 0.99 -14.58
CA VAL A 292 -1.52 -0.34 -14.86
C VAL A 292 -2.43 -0.24 -16.08
N LEU A 293 -2.03 -0.86 -17.20
CA LEU A 293 -2.76 -0.82 -18.46
C LEU A 293 -3.94 -1.81 -18.48
N GLY A 294 -3.84 -2.87 -17.68
CA GLY A 294 -4.90 -3.84 -17.51
C GLY A 294 -4.51 -4.97 -16.58
N VAL A 295 -5.52 -5.54 -15.93
CA VAL A 295 -5.40 -6.72 -15.07
C VAL A 295 -6.40 -7.77 -15.56
N TRP A 296 -5.96 -9.01 -15.64
CA TRP A 296 -6.76 -10.16 -16.07
C TRP A 296 -6.49 -11.36 -15.17
N HIS A 297 -7.44 -12.29 -15.18
CA HIS A 297 -7.28 -13.56 -14.50
C HIS A 297 -7.22 -14.71 -15.49
N VAL A 298 -6.41 -15.72 -15.17
CA VAL A 298 -6.26 -16.97 -15.94
C VAL A 298 -6.43 -18.16 -15.02
N GLY A 299 -6.95 -19.27 -15.57
CA GLY A 299 -7.21 -20.52 -14.87
C GLY A 299 -8.61 -21.04 -15.12
N ASP A 300 -8.93 -22.21 -14.57
CA ASP A 300 -10.23 -22.89 -14.77
C ASP A 300 -11.38 -22.14 -14.06
N SER A 301 -11.09 -21.35 -13.04
CA SER A 301 -12.05 -20.51 -12.33
C SER A 301 -11.58 -19.06 -12.30
N ILE A 302 -12.42 -18.16 -12.76
CA ILE A 302 -12.18 -16.70 -12.75
C ILE A 302 -12.92 -16.11 -11.55
N PRO A 303 -12.27 -15.32 -10.68
CA PRO A 303 -12.94 -14.68 -9.55
C PRO A 303 -14.09 -13.77 -10.02
N CYS A 304 -15.17 -13.74 -9.26
CA CYS A 304 -16.32 -12.92 -9.58
C CYS A 304 -15.94 -11.44 -9.70
N GLY A 305 -16.56 -10.72 -10.65
CA GLY A 305 -16.31 -9.29 -10.87
C GLY A 305 -14.95 -8.95 -11.47
N THR A 306 -14.17 -9.93 -11.94
CA THR A 306 -12.87 -9.72 -12.59
C THR A 306 -12.90 -10.08 -14.08
N LYS A 307 -11.85 -9.73 -14.81
CA LYS A 307 -11.74 -9.89 -16.27
C LYS A 307 -10.95 -11.15 -16.61
N PRO A 308 -11.50 -12.12 -17.37
CA PRO A 308 -10.69 -13.23 -17.90
C PRO A 308 -9.70 -12.74 -18.96
N LEU A 309 -8.57 -13.44 -19.09
CA LEU A 309 -7.61 -13.20 -20.17
C LEU A 309 -8.06 -13.92 -21.46
N GLU A 310 -8.86 -13.27 -22.29
CA GLU A 310 -9.37 -13.82 -23.54
C GLU A 310 -8.37 -13.73 -24.69
N THR A 311 -7.52 -12.69 -24.68
CA THR A 311 -6.49 -12.47 -25.69
C THR A 311 -5.16 -12.14 -25.01
N MET A 312 -4.04 -12.43 -25.69
CA MET A 312 -2.73 -12.11 -25.12
C MET A 312 -2.60 -10.60 -24.87
N PRO A 313 -2.15 -10.18 -23.68
CA PRO A 313 -2.19 -8.78 -23.25
C PRO A 313 -1.20 -7.87 -24.00
N HIS A 314 -0.23 -8.47 -24.69
CA HIS A 314 0.75 -7.74 -25.48
C HIS A 314 1.26 -8.58 -26.67
N LYS A 315 1.55 -7.93 -27.81
CA LYS A 315 2.00 -8.58 -29.09
C LYS A 315 3.25 -9.44 -28.98
N LYS A 316 4.10 -9.21 -27.96
CA LYS A 316 5.28 -10.04 -27.70
C LYS A 316 4.95 -11.34 -27.00
N VAL A 317 3.81 -11.49 -26.35
CA VAL A 317 3.40 -12.73 -25.65
C VAL A 317 2.75 -13.67 -26.65
N LYS A 318 3.31 -14.87 -26.83
CA LYS A 318 2.77 -15.90 -27.73
C LYS A 318 1.80 -16.84 -27.04
N SER A 319 2.16 -17.26 -25.84
CA SER A 319 1.33 -18.18 -25.06
C SER A 319 1.57 -17.96 -23.57
N LEU A 320 0.53 -18.20 -22.78
CA LEU A 320 0.55 -18.10 -21.33
C LEU A 320 -0.39 -19.17 -20.76
N GLN A 321 0.13 -19.97 -19.85
CA GLN A 321 -0.62 -20.98 -19.09
C GLN A 321 -0.06 -21.05 -17.68
N ILE A 322 -0.91 -21.18 -16.69
CA ILE A 322 -0.54 -21.39 -15.28
C ILE A 322 -1.39 -22.54 -14.72
N THR A 323 -0.77 -23.42 -13.95
CA THR A 323 -1.46 -24.54 -13.30
C THR A 323 -2.07 -24.16 -11.96
N GLY A 324 -2.81 -25.09 -11.34
CA GLY A 324 -3.40 -24.92 -10.00
C GLY A 324 -4.58 -23.94 -10.01
N SER A 325 -4.67 -23.12 -8.97
CA SER A 325 -5.78 -22.15 -8.79
C SER A 325 -5.78 -21.00 -9.82
N GLY A 326 -4.86 -21.02 -10.79
CA GLY A 326 -4.71 -19.97 -11.79
C GLY A 326 -3.85 -18.79 -11.33
N GLY A 327 -3.94 -17.68 -12.07
CA GLY A 327 -3.08 -16.52 -11.80
C GLY A 327 -3.74 -15.18 -12.09
N VAL A 328 -3.10 -14.13 -11.61
CA VAL A 328 -3.37 -12.73 -11.98
C VAL A 328 -2.31 -12.30 -12.98
N VAL A 329 -2.70 -11.62 -14.03
CA VAL A 329 -1.84 -11.09 -15.10
C VAL A 329 -2.03 -9.59 -15.16
N ALA A 330 -0.96 -8.82 -15.01
CA ALA A 330 -1.00 -7.36 -15.15
C ALA A 330 -0.04 -6.89 -16.24
N LEU A 331 -0.51 -5.98 -17.09
CA LEU A 331 0.31 -5.22 -18.03
C LEU A 331 0.57 -3.84 -17.45
N ILE A 332 1.85 -3.48 -17.28
CA ILE A 332 2.28 -2.31 -16.51
C ILE A 332 3.25 -1.50 -17.36
N GLU A 333 3.10 -0.18 -17.35
CA GLU A 333 4.10 0.77 -17.84
C GLU A 333 4.72 1.54 -16.69
N ASN A 334 6.04 1.65 -16.70
CA ASN A 334 6.78 2.53 -15.81
C ASN A 334 7.91 3.25 -16.57
N GLY A 335 7.78 4.55 -16.71
CA GLY A 335 8.62 5.34 -17.60
C GLY A 335 8.50 4.84 -19.06
N SER A 336 9.60 4.54 -19.68
CA SER A 336 9.65 4.03 -21.07
C SER A 336 9.56 2.49 -21.16
N GLN A 337 9.37 1.80 -20.04
CA GLN A 337 9.43 0.35 -19.98
C GLN A 337 8.05 -0.27 -19.76
N THR A 338 7.72 -1.28 -20.55
CA THR A 338 6.52 -2.11 -20.37
C THR A 338 6.90 -3.41 -19.68
N TYR A 339 6.09 -3.83 -18.71
CA TYR A 339 6.26 -5.06 -17.96
C TYR A 339 4.99 -5.93 -18.05
N LEU A 340 5.19 -7.23 -18.07
CA LEU A 340 4.15 -8.22 -17.85
C LEU A 340 4.44 -8.89 -16.50
N ALA A 341 3.54 -8.75 -15.56
CA ALA A 341 3.65 -9.37 -14.25
C ALA A 341 2.56 -10.44 -14.08
N LEU A 342 2.94 -11.60 -13.56
CA LEU A 342 2.06 -12.74 -13.34
C LEU A 342 2.21 -13.27 -11.93
N GLN A 343 1.11 -13.43 -11.21
CA GLN A 343 1.09 -13.95 -9.84
C GLN A 343 0.40 -15.30 -9.76
N ASN A 344 0.95 -16.22 -8.98
CA ASN A 344 0.24 -17.41 -8.54
C ASN A 344 -0.88 -17.02 -7.57
N ARG A 345 -2.12 -17.31 -7.92
CA ARG A 345 -3.32 -16.95 -7.14
C ARG A 345 -3.58 -17.89 -5.96
N ASP A 346 -2.79 -18.96 -5.84
CA ASP A 346 -2.84 -19.89 -4.71
C ASP A 346 -1.85 -19.44 -3.62
N CYS A 347 -2.35 -19.23 -2.40
CA CYS A 347 -1.53 -18.85 -1.24
C CYS A 347 -0.96 -20.06 -0.46
N ILE A 348 -1.28 -21.28 -0.89
CA ILE A 348 -0.88 -22.52 -0.23
C ILE A 348 0.03 -23.35 -1.13
N ASN A 349 -0.34 -23.51 -2.40
CA ASN A 349 0.32 -24.42 -3.32
C ASN A 349 1.14 -23.66 -4.39
N PRO A 350 2.28 -24.22 -4.83
CA PRO A 350 3.01 -23.69 -5.96
C PRO A 350 2.25 -23.92 -7.27
N ALA A 351 2.51 -23.07 -8.26
CA ALA A 351 2.01 -23.20 -9.62
C ALA A 351 3.15 -23.27 -10.64
N ILE A 352 2.89 -23.89 -11.78
CA ILE A 352 3.81 -23.92 -12.92
C ILE A 352 3.34 -22.91 -13.95
N LEU A 353 4.15 -21.92 -14.23
CA LEU A 353 3.95 -20.95 -15.29
C LEU A 353 4.70 -21.38 -16.55
N ASN A 354 3.94 -21.60 -17.62
CA ASN A 354 4.46 -21.79 -18.97
C ASN A 354 4.17 -20.52 -19.78
N ILE A 355 5.21 -19.80 -20.17
CA ILE A 355 5.07 -18.57 -20.94
C ILE A 355 6.11 -18.52 -22.05
N SER A 356 5.69 -18.06 -23.24
CA SER A 356 6.59 -17.88 -24.37
C SER A 356 6.40 -16.51 -25.04
N PHE A 357 7.47 -15.99 -25.58
CA PHE A 357 7.51 -14.66 -26.19
C PHE A 357 7.98 -14.71 -27.66
N THR A 358 7.66 -13.66 -28.41
CA THR A 358 8.28 -13.39 -29.70
C THR A 358 9.64 -12.70 -29.46
N GLY A 359 10.72 -13.44 -29.75
CA GLY A 359 12.09 -12.95 -29.50
C GLY A 359 12.58 -13.16 -28.06
N LYS A 360 13.72 -12.57 -27.77
CA LYS A 360 14.34 -12.66 -26.42
C LYS A 360 13.62 -11.77 -25.44
N THR A 361 13.39 -12.26 -24.24
CA THR A 361 12.75 -11.53 -23.14
C THR A 361 13.55 -11.69 -21.86
N VAL A 362 13.53 -10.68 -21.01
CA VAL A 362 14.25 -10.65 -19.75
C VAL A 362 13.24 -10.73 -18.60
N ARG A 363 13.49 -11.61 -17.63
CA ARG A 363 12.76 -11.67 -16.39
C ARG A 363 13.41 -10.77 -15.36
N HIS A 364 12.64 -9.90 -14.74
CA HIS A 364 13.05 -9.15 -13.57
C HIS A 364 12.93 -10.04 -12.33
N THR A 365 13.97 -10.15 -11.55
CA THR A 365 14.02 -10.99 -10.34
C THR A 365 14.46 -10.17 -9.14
N LEU A 366 14.37 -10.76 -7.94
CA LEU A 366 14.87 -10.14 -6.70
C LEU A 366 16.37 -9.79 -6.75
N HIS A 367 17.13 -10.47 -7.60
CA HIS A 367 18.59 -10.30 -7.72
C HIS A 367 19.02 -9.63 -9.03
N GLY A 368 18.07 -9.00 -9.73
CA GLY A 368 18.33 -8.33 -11.01
C GLY A 368 17.62 -8.97 -12.20
N LYS A 369 18.15 -8.76 -13.39
CA LYS A 369 17.55 -9.21 -14.65
C LYS A 369 18.18 -10.49 -15.17
N LEU A 370 17.39 -11.50 -15.48
CA LEU A 370 17.81 -12.77 -16.09
C LEU A 370 17.18 -12.96 -17.46
N GLN A 371 17.96 -13.47 -18.42
CA GLN A 371 17.42 -13.90 -19.73
C GLN A 371 16.39 -15.01 -19.51
N HIS A 372 15.19 -14.86 -20.05
CA HIS A 372 14.19 -15.91 -20.03
C HIS A 372 14.47 -16.93 -21.14
N ASP A 373 14.59 -18.19 -20.77
CA ASP A 373 14.92 -19.33 -21.65
C ASP A 373 13.71 -20.16 -22.09
N SER A 374 12.51 -19.63 -21.84
CA SER A 374 11.21 -20.29 -22.13
C SER A 374 10.96 -21.63 -21.39
N LYS A 375 11.77 -21.94 -20.38
CA LYS A 375 11.48 -23.07 -19.49
C LYS A 375 10.33 -22.75 -18.54
N PRO A 376 9.58 -23.77 -18.11
CA PRO A 376 8.57 -23.61 -17.07
C PRO A 376 9.16 -22.97 -15.81
N ILE A 377 8.42 -22.07 -15.19
CA ILE A 377 8.78 -21.39 -13.95
C ILE A 377 7.88 -21.90 -12.84
N THR A 378 8.47 -22.42 -11.78
CA THR A 378 7.71 -22.69 -10.55
C THR A 378 7.52 -21.41 -9.76
N LEU A 379 6.28 -20.98 -9.58
CA LEU A 379 5.89 -19.89 -8.71
C LEU A 379 5.46 -20.44 -7.37
N SER A 380 6.19 -20.08 -6.31
CA SER A 380 5.78 -20.40 -4.94
C SER A 380 4.40 -19.81 -4.61
N PRO A 381 3.74 -20.24 -3.51
CA PRO A 381 2.44 -19.69 -3.12
C PRO A 381 2.44 -18.15 -3.06
N GLY A 382 1.45 -17.53 -3.70
CA GLY A 382 1.27 -16.07 -3.76
C GLY A 382 2.37 -15.29 -4.50
N ASN A 383 3.42 -15.95 -4.98
CA ASN A 383 4.58 -15.29 -5.60
C ASN A 383 4.32 -14.90 -7.06
N LEU A 384 5.16 -14.03 -7.60
CA LEU A 384 5.03 -13.49 -8.95
C LEU A 384 6.28 -13.70 -9.82
N ALA A 385 6.09 -13.57 -11.14
CA ALA A 385 7.17 -13.42 -12.13
C ALA A 385 6.91 -12.16 -12.95
N ILE A 386 7.96 -11.39 -13.22
CA ILE A 386 7.89 -10.13 -13.98
C ILE A 386 8.78 -10.24 -15.22
N PHE A 387 8.24 -9.88 -16.37
CA PHE A 387 8.94 -9.90 -17.65
C PHE A 387 9.01 -8.48 -18.23
N VAL A 388 10.18 -8.12 -18.75
CA VAL A 388 10.40 -6.86 -19.46
C VAL A 388 10.04 -7.08 -20.94
N LEU A 389 9.10 -6.28 -21.47
CA LEU A 389 8.59 -6.40 -22.83
C LEU A 389 9.23 -5.42 -23.81
#